data_3e67930098ffd5c33213aa96a4cf59fc
#
_entry.id   3e67930098ffd5c33213aa96a4cf59fc
#
_cell.length_a   1.000
_cell.length_b   1.000
_cell.length_c   1.000
_cell.angle_alpha   90.00
_cell.angle_beta   90.00
_cell.angle_gamma   90.00
#
_symmetry.space_group_name_H-M   'P 1'
#
loop_
_entity.id
_entity.type
_entity.pdbx_description
1 polymer ?
#
loop_
_entity_poly.entity_id
_entity_poly.type
_entity_poly.pdbx_seq_one_letter_code
_entity_poly.pdbx_strand_id
1 'polypeptide(L)'
;MSPARSCRTFHLVAITVVTALALGAAGCSESSPNPNPRAGIPLSTVPVDLPRYMGRWYVIANIPYFAERDFVGSRAEWSLREDGRIDDAFVGRKGGFAQPEKRYRFVDAVKPGSGGGEWRVRLFWPVYVTQLTLYVDPGYRYTILGYPGKTLGWIFSREPAMDDATYRALLARLDAMGYDTSRFRRVPQTPDQIGKPGFASPGDRE
;
A
#
# COMPACT_ATOMS: atom_id res chain seq x y z
N MET A 1 38.18 43.84 66.45
CA MET A 1 36.95 43.07 66.69
C MET A 1 36.88 42.01 65.63
N SER A 2 37.38 40.83 65.95
CA SER A 2 37.74 39.80 64.97
C SER A 2 36.63 38.78 64.82
N PRO A 3 36.41 38.23 63.63
CA PRO A 3 35.38 37.26 63.41
C PRO A 3 35.85 35.80 63.55
N ALA A 4 34.96 34.98 64.03
CA ALA A 4 35.15 33.55 64.25
C ALA A 4 35.24 32.76 62.91
N ARG A 5 36.19 31.86 62.82
CA ARG A 5 36.35 30.92 61.71
C ARG A 5 35.49 29.73 61.97
N SER A 6 34.52 29.44 61.06
CA SER A 6 33.71 28.23 61.01
C SER A 6 34.41 27.16 60.16
N CYS A 7 34.65 26.02 60.78
CA CYS A 7 35.25 24.84 60.20
C CYS A 7 34.17 24.13 59.33
N ARG A 8 34.40 24.02 58.03
CA ARG A 8 33.52 23.26 57.13
C ARG A 8 34.06 21.82 56.99
N THR A 9 33.31 20.91 57.56
CA THR A 9 33.51 19.48 57.40
C THR A 9 33.11 19.05 55.96
N PHE A 10 34.08 18.53 55.21
CA PHE A 10 33.84 17.92 53.93
C PHE A 10 33.24 16.53 54.12
N HIS A 11 31.97 16.39 53.73
CA HIS A 11 31.38 15.06 53.56
C HIS A 11 31.64 14.56 52.14
N LEU A 12 32.44 13.53 51.99
CA LEU A 12 32.58 12.77 50.77
C LEU A 12 31.26 12.00 50.54
N VAL A 13 30.49 12.43 49.57
CA VAL A 13 29.37 11.63 49.04
C VAL A 13 29.90 10.75 47.94
N ALA A 14 29.96 9.45 48.21
CA ALA A 14 30.28 8.43 47.26
C ALA A 14 29.10 8.34 46.25
N ILE A 15 29.32 8.80 45.03
CA ILE A 15 28.35 8.60 43.92
C ILE A 15 28.53 7.19 43.40
N THR A 16 27.62 6.32 43.75
CA THR A 16 27.49 4.99 43.16
C THR A 16 26.81 5.18 41.78
N VAL A 17 27.61 5.09 40.72
CA VAL A 17 27.08 5.05 39.35
C VAL A 17 26.46 3.68 39.14
N VAL A 18 25.13 3.60 39.21
CA VAL A 18 24.35 2.44 38.77
C VAL A 18 24.24 2.57 37.25
N THR A 19 25.08 1.81 36.55
CA THR A 19 24.99 1.64 35.10
C THR A 19 23.77 0.75 34.80
N ALA A 20 22.62 1.36 34.57
CA ALA A 20 21.45 0.69 34.02
C ALA A 20 21.73 0.32 32.56
N LEU A 21 22.06 -0.95 32.32
CA LEU A 21 22.12 -1.54 31.01
C LEU A 21 20.67 -1.57 30.46
N ALA A 22 20.27 -0.55 29.73
CA ALA A 22 19.05 -0.59 28.95
C ALA A 22 19.27 -1.59 27.80
N LEU A 23 18.85 -2.86 28.00
CA LEU A 23 18.59 -3.76 26.88
C LEU A 23 17.45 -3.13 26.07
N GLY A 24 17.83 -2.45 25.00
CA GLY A 24 16.91 -2.06 23.95
C GLY A 24 16.34 -3.35 23.34
N ALA A 25 15.13 -3.71 23.74
CA ALA A 25 14.33 -4.65 22.98
C ALA A 25 14.10 -3.98 21.61
N ALA A 26 14.93 -4.36 20.63
CA ALA A 26 14.62 -4.15 19.24
C ALA A 26 13.34 -4.96 19.00
N GLY A 27 12.20 -4.28 19.08
CA GLY A 27 10.93 -4.83 18.68
C GLY A 27 11.01 -5.11 17.20
N CYS A 28 11.38 -6.34 16.83
CA CYS A 28 11.09 -6.88 15.54
C CYS A 28 9.58 -6.80 15.42
N SER A 29 9.09 -5.89 14.56
CA SER A 29 7.71 -5.88 14.12
C SER A 29 7.53 -7.19 13.37
N GLU A 30 7.11 -8.23 14.07
CA GLU A 30 6.74 -9.49 13.47
C GLU A 30 5.49 -9.20 12.63
N SER A 31 5.72 -8.98 11.32
CA SER A 31 4.65 -9.07 10.34
C SER A 31 3.99 -10.42 10.55
N SER A 32 2.69 -10.44 10.85
CA SER A 32 1.94 -11.70 10.99
C SER A 32 2.28 -12.61 9.81
N PRO A 33 2.67 -13.87 10.05
CA PRO A 33 3.06 -14.77 8.97
C PRO A 33 1.92 -14.88 7.95
N ASN A 34 2.22 -14.67 6.67
CA ASN A 34 1.27 -14.96 5.61
C ASN A 34 0.96 -16.48 5.66
N PRO A 35 -0.30 -16.88 5.89
CA PRO A 35 -0.67 -18.29 6.00
C PRO A 35 -0.52 -19.05 4.68
N ASN A 36 -0.33 -18.36 3.57
CA ASN A 36 -0.16 -19.00 2.27
C ASN A 36 1.22 -19.70 2.18
N PRO A 37 1.26 -21.04 1.96
CA PRO A 37 2.51 -21.78 1.83
C PRO A 37 3.37 -21.33 0.65
N ARG A 38 2.80 -20.58 -0.28
CA ARG A 38 3.49 -19.98 -1.44
C ARG A 38 4.06 -18.60 -1.15
N ALA A 39 3.99 -18.09 0.07
CA ALA A 39 4.43 -16.74 0.43
C ALA A 39 5.89 -16.43 0.00
N GLY A 40 6.76 -17.44 0.01
CA GLY A 40 8.17 -17.32 -0.41
C GLY A 40 8.40 -17.22 -1.93
N ILE A 41 7.38 -17.41 -2.78
CA ILE A 41 7.54 -17.33 -4.24
C ILE A 41 7.84 -15.89 -4.64
N PRO A 42 8.94 -15.60 -5.36
CA PRO A 42 9.20 -14.25 -5.87
C PRO A 42 8.12 -13.78 -6.83
N LEU A 43 7.76 -12.49 -6.77
CA LEU A 43 6.85 -11.89 -7.74
C LEU A 43 7.59 -11.62 -9.05
N SER A 44 6.93 -11.93 -10.16
CA SER A 44 7.41 -11.60 -11.51
C SER A 44 6.42 -10.66 -12.18
N THR A 45 6.92 -9.64 -12.84
CA THR A 45 6.11 -8.73 -13.66
C THR A 45 5.81 -9.35 -15.02
N VAL A 46 4.68 -8.92 -15.60
CA VAL A 46 4.35 -9.23 -17.00
C VAL A 46 4.66 -8.03 -17.89
N PRO A 47 5.00 -8.25 -19.18
CA PRO A 47 5.12 -7.15 -20.13
C PRO A 47 3.79 -6.41 -20.31
N VAL A 48 3.86 -5.09 -20.51
CA VAL A 48 2.71 -4.21 -20.65
C VAL A 48 2.88 -3.32 -21.87
N ASP A 49 1.91 -3.34 -22.76
CA ASP A 49 1.78 -2.31 -23.80
C ASP A 49 1.28 -1.02 -23.14
N LEU A 50 2.19 -0.12 -22.84
CA LEU A 50 1.90 1.11 -22.09
C LEU A 50 0.79 1.94 -22.73
N PRO A 51 0.78 2.23 -24.04
CA PRO A 51 -0.31 2.96 -24.67
C PRO A 51 -1.69 2.34 -24.41
N ARG A 52 -1.83 1.02 -24.51
CA ARG A 52 -3.09 0.32 -24.22
C ARG A 52 -3.41 0.29 -22.73
N TYR A 53 -2.40 0.37 -21.90
CA TYR A 53 -2.56 0.30 -20.44
C TYR A 53 -3.00 1.61 -19.82
N MET A 54 -2.77 2.75 -20.50
CA MET A 54 -3.20 4.06 -20.02
C MET A 54 -4.72 4.19 -19.91
N GLY A 55 -5.16 5.28 -19.31
CA GLY A 55 -6.57 5.60 -19.10
C GLY A 55 -7.06 5.25 -17.70
N ARG A 56 -8.35 5.01 -17.58
CA ARG A 56 -9.02 4.78 -16.29
C ARG A 56 -9.03 3.31 -15.91
N TRP A 57 -8.78 3.07 -14.60
CA TRP A 57 -8.85 1.77 -13.97
C TRP A 57 -9.54 1.88 -12.62
N TYR A 58 -10.68 1.21 -12.43
CA TYR A 58 -11.39 1.17 -11.16
C TYR A 58 -10.72 0.19 -10.20
N VAL A 59 -10.52 0.58 -8.94
CA VAL A 59 -10.01 -0.29 -7.89
C VAL A 59 -11.15 -1.20 -7.45
N ILE A 60 -11.15 -2.44 -7.89
CA ILE A 60 -12.20 -3.41 -7.52
C ILE A 60 -11.94 -4.01 -6.15
N ALA A 61 -10.68 -4.28 -5.83
CA ALA A 61 -10.29 -4.76 -4.51
C ALA A 61 -8.83 -4.40 -4.23
N ASN A 62 -8.50 -4.28 -2.97
CA ASN A 62 -7.12 -4.13 -2.50
C ASN A 62 -6.91 -4.80 -1.14
N ILE A 63 -5.66 -4.91 -0.71
CA ILE A 63 -5.32 -5.09 0.70
C ILE A 63 -5.41 -3.70 1.32
N PRO A 64 -6.39 -3.43 2.23
CA PRO A 64 -6.57 -2.11 2.81
C PRO A 64 -5.32 -1.64 3.54
N TYR A 65 -4.99 -0.37 3.42
CA TYR A 65 -3.92 0.27 4.17
C TYR A 65 -4.28 1.73 4.47
N PHE A 66 -3.55 2.36 5.37
CA PHE A 66 -3.90 3.65 5.97
C PHE A 66 -4.24 4.77 4.98
N ALA A 67 -3.67 4.74 3.77
CA ALA A 67 -3.90 5.78 2.77
C ALA A 67 -5.19 5.57 1.97
N GLU A 68 -5.63 4.31 1.77
CA GLU A 68 -6.77 3.98 0.89
C GLU A 68 -7.99 3.38 1.60
N ARG A 69 -7.87 2.86 2.83
CA ARG A 69 -8.92 2.08 3.50
C ARG A 69 -10.28 2.76 3.63
N ASP A 70 -10.34 4.08 3.68
CA ASP A 70 -11.60 4.82 3.85
C ASP A 70 -12.17 5.33 2.52
N PHE A 71 -11.59 4.94 1.38
CA PHE A 71 -12.02 5.43 0.08
C PHE A 71 -13.07 4.52 -0.56
N VAL A 72 -14.04 5.14 -1.23
CA VAL A 72 -15.04 4.49 -2.09
C VAL A 72 -15.04 5.14 -3.47
N GLY A 73 -15.55 4.46 -4.48
CA GLY A 73 -15.54 4.94 -5.86
C GLY A 73 -14.12 5.18 -6.39
N SER A 74 -13.16 4.38 -5.89
CA SER A 74 -11.74 4.61 -6.16
C SER A 74 -11.34 4.16 -7.55
N ARG A 75 -10.47 4.95 -8.17
CA ARG A 75 -9.89 4.64 -9.47
C ARG A 75 -8.51 5.26 -9.64
N ALA A 76 -7.71 4.68 -10.48
CA ALA A 76 -6.50 5.27 -11.04
C ALA A 76 -6.80 5.83 -12.43
N GLU A 77 -6.15 6.94 -12.78
CA GLU A 77 -6.17 7.53 -14.11
C GLU A 77 -4.73 7.76 -14.54
N TRP A 78 -4.27 7.00 -15.53
CA TRP A 78 -2.89 7.04 -16.02
C TRP A 78 -2.80 7.65 -17.41
N SER A 79 -1.76 8.45 -17.64
CA SER A 79 -1.43 8.94 -18.98
C SER A 79 0.09 8.91 -19.20
N LEU A 80 0.48 8.45 -20.39
CA LEU A 80 1.88 8.38 -20.79
C LEU A 80 2.33 9.78 -21.24
N ARG A 81 3.44 10.24 -20.67
CA ARG A 81 4.07 11.52 -21.00
C ARG A 81 5.04 11.34 -22.17
N GLU A 82 5.37 12.43 -22.83
CA GLU A 82 6.37 12.44 -23.91
C GLU A 82 7.76 12.00 -23.46
N ASP A 83 8.09 12.22 -22.18
CA ASP A 83 9.37 11.81 -21.58
C ASP A 83 9.37 10.34 -21.11
N GLY A 84 8.34 9.56 -21.42
CA GLY A 84 8.21 8.15 -21.09
C GLY A 84 7.79 7.88 -19.62
N ARG A 85 7.58 8.93 -18.82
CA ARG A 85 7.00 8.80 -17.47
C ARG A 85 5.48 8.70 -17.56
N ILE A 86 4.86 8.37 -16.44
CA ILE A 86 3.40 8.24 -16.35
C ILE A 86 2.88 9.28 -15.35
N ASP A 87 1.96 10.11 -15.80
CA ASP A 87 1.11 10.87 -14.89
C ASP A 87 0.09 9.90 -14.29
N ASP A 88 0.14 9.73 -12.98
CA ASP A 88 -0.76 8.88 -12.20
C ASP A 88 -1.65 9.74 -11.32
N ALA A 89 -2.95 9.52 -11.37
CA ALA A 89 -3.90 10.15 -10.47
C ALA A 89 -4.76 9.09 -9.77
N PHE A 90 -4.62 8.99 -8.46
CA PHE A 90 -5.58 8.27 -7.62
C PHE A 90 -6.76 9.20 -7.32
N VAL A 91 -7.98 8.73 -7.58
CA VAL A 91 -9.22 9.48 -7.42
C VAL A 91 -10.21 8.63 -6.63
N GLY A 92 -10.91 9.25 -5.68
CA GLY A 92 -11.95 8.56 -4.90
C GLY A 92 -12.58 9.48 -3.85
N ARG A 93 -13.53 8.97 -3.08
CA ARG A 93 -14.26 9.71 -2.03
C ARG A 93 -13.90 9.13 -0.68
N LYS A 94 -13.28 9.93 0.19
CA LYS A 94 -12.89 9.48 1.52
C LYS A 94 -14.04 9.63 2.50
N GLY A 95 -14.44 8.54 3.14
CA GLY A 95 -15.49 8.53 4.14
C GLY A 95 -16.90 8.29 3.59
N GLY A 96 -17.05 8.01 2.29
CA GLY A 96 -18.33 7.63 1.68
C GLY A 96 -18.73 8.44 0.45
N PHE A 97 -19.78 7.99 -0.24
CA PHE A 97 -20.20 8.57 -1.53
C PHE A 97 -20.77 9.99 -1.43
N ALA A 98 -21.24 10.41 -0.26
CA ALA A 98 -21.70 11.78 -0.03
C ALA A 98 -20.54 12.80 0.03
N GLN A 99 -19.31 12.32 0.19
CA GLN A 99 -18.15 13.19 0.29
C GLN A 99 -17.66 13.65 -1.09
N PRO A 100 -17.04 14.84 -1.18
CA PRO A 100 -16.44 15.31 -2.42
C PRO A 100 -15.32 14.37 -2.89
N GLU A 101 -15.17 14.29 -4.20
CA GLU A 101 -14.08 13.53 -4.82
C GLU A 101 -12.73 14.18 -4.50
N LYS A 102 -11.75 13.37 -4.11
CA LYS A 102 -10.35 13.77 -3.89
C LYS A 102 -9.50 13.21 -5.01
N ARG A 103 -8.50 13.97 -5.44
CA ARG A 103 -7.54 13.59 -6.47
C ARG A 103 -6.14 13.80 -5.96
N TYR A 104 -5.35 12.74 -5.94
CA TYR A 104 -3.92 12.76 -5.64
C TYR A 104 -3.16 12.49 -6.93
N ARG A 105 -2.07 13.24 -7.16
CA ARG A 105 -1.28 13.13 -8.39
C ARG A 105 0.14 12.72 -8.06
N PHE A 106 0.63 11.77 -8.87
CA PHE A 106 1.98 11.25 -8.79
C PHE A 106 2.61 11.28 -10.19
N VAL A 107 3.92 11.10 -10.25
CA VAL A 107 4.64 10.92 -11.51
C VAL A 107 5.52 9.70 -11.37
N ASP A 108 5.21 8.69 -12.17
CA ASP A 108 5.86 7.40 -12.07
C ASP A 108 6.89 7.23 -13.16
N ALA A 109 7.98 6.56 -12.82
CA ALA A 109 9.02 6.19 -13.78
C ALA A 109 8.93 4.69 -14.09
N VAL A 110 8.81 4.37 -15.37
CA VAL A 110 8.88 2.98 -15.82
C VAL A 110 10.32 2.51 -15.71
N LYS A 111 10.55 1.36 -15.07
CA LYS A 111 11.88 0.78 -14.94
C LYS A 111 12.37 0.29 -16.30
N PRO A 112 13.54 0.72 -16.76
CA PRO A 112 14.13 0.21 -17.99
C PRO A 112 14.29 -1.31 -17.96
N GLY A 113 13.98 -1.98 -19.07
CA GLY A 113 14.11 -3.44 -19.19
C GLY A 113 13.00 -4.26 -18.52
N SER A 114 12.01 -3.62 -17.86
CA SER A 114 10.88 -4.33 -17.23
C SER A 114 9.76 -4.68 -18.20
N GLY A 115 9.89 -4.34 -19.48
CA GLY A 115 8.79 -4.49 -20.44
C GLY A 115 7.55 -3.66 -20.10
N GLY A 116 7.71 -2.57 -19.33
CA GLY A 116 6.60 -1.72 -18.89
C GLY A 116 5.91 -2.19 -17.59
N GLY A 117 6.26 -3.36 -17.05
CA GLY A 117 5.55 -3.98 -15.93
C GLY A 117 6.01 -3.56 -14.53
N GLU A 118 7.11 -2.82 -14.41
CA GLU A 118 7.59 -2.32 -13.11
C GLU A 118 7.72 -0.81 -13.14
N TRP A 119 7.03 -0.15 -12.19
CA TRP A 119 7.04 1.30 -12.06
C TRP A 119 7.58 1.72 -10.72
N ARG A 120 8.28 2.84 -10.71
CA ARG A 120 8.74 3.52 -9.51
C ARG A 120 7.85 4.73 -9.28
N VAL A 121 6.93 4.59 -8.35
CA VAL A 121 5.96 5.62 -7.96
C VAL A 121 6.62 6.57 -6.97
N ARG A 122 6.64 7.87 -7.29
CA ARG A 122 7.14 8.90 -6.37
C ARG A 122 6.01 9.45 -5.53
N LEU A 123 5.92 9.02 -4.28
CA LEU A 123 4.94 9.57 -3.33
C LEU A 123 5.26 11.02 -2.96
N PHE A 124 6.50 11.27 -2.55
CA PHE A 124 7.11 12.59 -2.32
C PHE A 124 8.63 12.40 -2.23
N TRP A 125 9.39 13.42 -2.53
CA TRP A 125 10.86 13.31 -2.45
C TRP A 125 11.33 13.20 -0.99
N PRO A 126 12.21 12.24 -0.61
CA PRO A 126 12.84 11.21 -1.43
C PRO A 126 12.12 9.84 -1.43
N VAL A 127 10.85 9.76 -1.06
CA VAL A 127 10.12 8.49 -0.87
C VAL A 127 9.54 7.97 -2.18
N TYR A 128 9.94 6.75 -2.52
CA TYR A 128 9.46 6.01 -3.69
C TYR A 128 8.95 4.63 -3.27
N VAL A 129 7.99 4.14 -4.00
CA VAL A 129 7.50 2.76 -3.88
C VAL A 129 7.58 2.06 -5.24
N THR A 130 7.77 0.74 -5.21
CA THR A 130 7.79 -0.06 -6.44
C THR A 130 6.43 -0.68 -6.65
N GLN A 131 5.82 -0.41 -7.80
CA GLN A 131 4.59 -1.05 -8.26
C GLN A 131 4.92 -2.10 -9.30
N LEU A 132 4.35 -3.28 -9.16
CA LEU A 132 4.56 -4.42 -10.06
C LEU A 132 3.23 -4.75 -10.75
N THR A 133 3.23 -4.81 -12.08
CA THR A 133 2.12 -5.37 -12.83
C THR A 133 2.31 -6.88 -12.91
N LEU A 134 1.48 -7.62 -12.18
CA LEU A 134 1.59 -9.06 -12.02
C LEU A 134 0.74 -9.85 -13.02
N TYR A 135 -0.29 -9.21 -13.53
CA TYR A 135 -1.20 -9.79 -14.52
C TYR A 135 -1.92 -8.69 -15.29
N VAL A 136 -2.08 -8.87 -16.58
CA VAL A 136 -3.00 -8.12 -17.44
C VAL A 136 -3.75 -9.14 -18.29
N ASP A 137 -5.09 -9.03 -18.38
CA ASP A 137 -5.83 -9.91 -19.28
C ASP A 137 -5.57 -9.51 -20.76
N PRO A 138 -5.65 -10.43 -21.70
CA PRO A 138 -5.35 -10.16 -23.11
C PRO A 138 -6.17 -9.00 -23.72
N GLY A 139 -7.37 -8.78 -23.21
CA GLY A 139 -8.24 -7.67 -23.61
C GLY A 139 -7.95 -6.36 -22.90
N TYR A 140 -7.02 -6.32 -21.94
CA TYR A 140 -6.74 -5.15 -21.08
C TYR A 140 -7.98 -4.65 -20.32
N ARG A 141 -8.85 -5.58 -19.91
CA ARG A 141 -10.04 -5.27 -19.10
C ARG A 141 -9.76 -5.35 -17.60
N TYR A 142 -8.84 -6.24 -17.21
CA TYR A 142 -8.48 -6.51 -15.81
C TYR A 142 -6.97 -6.50 -15.64
N THR A 143 -6.50 -6.03 -14.47
CA THR A 143 -5.09 -6.11 -14.11
C THR A 143 -4.93 -6.36 -12.62
N ILE A 144 -3.84 -7.05 -12.26
CA ILE A 144 -3.41 -7.23 -10.88
C ILE A 144 -2.11 -6.45 -10.70
N LEU A 145 -2.12 -5.56 -9.73
CA LEU A 145 -0.92 -4.88 -9.27
C LEU A 145 -0.47 -5.43 -7.92
N GLY A 146 0.82 -5.42 -7.72
CA GLY A 146 1.44 -5.87 -6.50
C GLY A 146 2.54 -4.96 -6.02
N TYR A 147 3.00 -5.25 -4.81
CA TYR A 147 4.10 -4.59 -4.13
C TYR A 147 5.12 -5.65 -3.71
N PRO A 148 6.43 -5.38 -3.80
CA PRO A 148 7.44 -6.28 -3.26
C PRO A 148 7.14 -6.64 -1.79
N GLY A 149 7.23 -7.93 -1.44
CA GLY A 149 6.87 -8.42 -0.10
C GLY A 149 5.39 -8.76 0.09
N LYS A 150 4.51 -8.52 -0.92
CA LYS A 150 3.10 -8.92 -0.92
C LYS A 150 2.25 -8.31 0.21
N THR A 151 2.74 -7.24 0.83
CA THR A 151 2.02 -6.53 1.88
C THR A 151 0.88 -5.70 1.34
N LEU A 152 0.97 -5.26 0.07
CA LEU A 152 -0.04 -4.54 -0.67
C LEU A 152 -0.30 -5.22 -2.01
N GLY A 153 -1.53 -5.11 -2.48
CA GLY A 153 -1.96 -5.65 -3.77
C GLY A 153 -3.31 -5.10 -4.17
N TRP A 154 -3.56 -5.02 -5.47
CA TRP A 154 -4.79 -4.45 -6.04
C TRP A 154 -5.29 -5.28 -7.21
N ILE A 155 -6.61 -5.36 -7.33
CA ILE A 155 -7.33 -5.83 -8.52
C ILE A 155 -8.00 -4.62 -9.14
N PHE A 156 -7.71 -4.36 -10.41
CA PHE A 156 -8.31 -3.29 -11.18
C PHE A 156 -9.17 -3.80 -12.33
N SER A 157 -10.14 -2.99 -12.73
CA SER A 157 -10.99 -3.22 -13.89
C SER A 157 -11.19 -1.93 -14.69
N ARG A 158 -11.42 -2.06 -15.99
CA ARG A 158 -11.88 -0.94 -16.82
C ARG A 158 -13.30 -0.51 -16.47
N GLU A 159 -14.10 -1.43 -15.93
CA GLU A 159 -15.47 -1.18 -15.52
C GLU A 159 -15.58 -1.13 -13.99
N PRO A 160 -16.48 -0.32 -13.42
CA PRO A 160 -16.68 -0.20 -11.99
C PRO A 160 -17.33 -1.46 -11.38
N ALA A 161 -17.92 -2.30 -12.19
CA ALA A 161 -18.54 -3.57 -11.79
C ALA A 161 -17.67 -4.76 -12.21
N MET A 162 -17.60 -5.78 -11.37
CA MET A 162 -16.96 -7.05 -11.65
C MET A 162 -17.82 -8.17 -11.08
N ASP A 163 -18.10 -9.18 -11.92
CA ASP A 163 -18.82 -10.37 -11.48
C ASP A 163 -17.97 -11.23 -10.53
N ASP A 164 -18.65 -12.03 -9.71
CA ASP A 164 -18.00 -12.83 -8.68
C ASP A 164 -17.10 -13.94 -9.24
N ALA A 165 -17.41 -14.47 -10.42
CA ALA A 165 -16.59 -15.52 -11.05
C ALA A 165 -15.25 -14.93 -11.49
N THR A 166 -15.26 -13.78 -12.16
CA THR A 166 -14.05 -13.04 -12.55
C THR A 166 -13.23 -12.64 -11.31
N TYR A 167 -13.89 -12.10 -10.28
CA TYR A 167 -13.20 -11.72 -9.04
C TYR A 167 -12.50 -12.90 -8.38
N ARG A 168 -13.19 -14.04 -8.23
CA ARG A 168 -12.58 -15.26 -7.66
C ARG A 168 -11.42 -15.78 -8.51
N ALA A 169 -11.53 -15.72 -9.83
CA ALA A 169 -10.44 -16.12 -10.73
C ALA A 169 -9.18 -15.25 -10.55
N LEU A 170 -9.34 -13.95 -10.35
CA LEU A 170 -8.22 -13.03 -10.08
C LEU A 170 -7.64 -13.25 -8.68
N LEU A 171 -8.46 -13.51 -7.66
CA LEU A 171 -7.98 -13.92 -6.34
C LEU A 171 -7.19 -15.23 -6.38
N ALA A 172 -7.64 -16.23 -7.15
CA ALA A 172 -6.91 -17.49 -7.32
C ALA A 172 -5.52 -17.26 -7.95
N ARG A 173 -5.38 -16.30 -8.86
CA ARG A 173 -4.06 -15.91 -9.40
C ARG A 173 -3.17 -15.29 -8.32
N LEU A 174 -3.71 -14.41 -7.49
CA LEU A 174 -2.99 -13.82 -6.35
C LEU A 174 -2.55 -14.89 -5.36
N ASP A 175 -3.42 -15.86 -5.03
CA ASP A 175 -3.07 -17.01 -4.19
C ASP A 175 -1.91 -17.82 -4.78
N ALA A 176 -1.98 -18.12 -6.08
CA ALA A 176 -0.89 -18.82 -6.77
C ALA A 176 0.44 -18.07 -6.76
N MET A 177 0.40 -16.73 -6.68
CA MET A 177 1.57 -15.85 -6.53
C MET A 177 2.02 -15.73 -5.06
N GLY A 178 1.31 -16.35 -4.12
CA GLY A 178 1.66 -16.37 -2.70
C GLY A 178 1.13 -15.19 -1.89
N TYR A 179 0.12 -14.49 -2.36
CA TYR A 179 -0.60 -13.52 -1.54
C TYR A 179 -1.50 -14.20 -0.52
N ASP A 180 -1.66 -13.59 0.63
CA ASP A 180 -2.75 -13.90 1.55
C ASP A 180 -4.03 -13.21 1.05
N THR A 181 -4.84 -13.97 0.32
CA THR A 181 -6.05 -13.46 -0.32
C THR A 181 -7.17 -13.15 0.68
N SER A 182 -7.10 -13.67 1.91
CA SER A 182 -8.05 -13.34 2.97
C SER A 182 -8.02 -11.87 3.38
N ARG A 183 -6.91 -11.18 3.09
CA ARG A 183 -6.72 -9.76 3.37
C ARG A 183 -7.35 -8.83 2.33
N PHE A 184 -7.73 -9.34 1.17
CA PHE A 184 -8.33 -8.51 0.13
C PHE A 184 -9.76 -8.14 0.51
N ARG A 185 -10.11 -6.87 0.32
CA ARG A 185 -11.47 -6.34 0.45
C ARG A 185 -11.87 -5.68 -0.86
N ARG A 186 -13.12 -5.92 -1.29
CA ARG A 186 -13.69 -5.18 -2.42
C ARG A 186 -13.85 -3.71 -2.04
N VAL A 187 -13.52 -2.83 -2.95
CA VAL A 187 -13.74 -1.38 -2.79
C VAL A 187 -15.13 -1.05 -3.35
N PRO A 188 -16.04 -0.48 -2.55
CA PRO A 188 -17.36 -0.09 -3.04
C PRO A 188 -17.23 0.91 -4.20
N GLN A 189 -17.86 0.61 -5.33
CA GLN A 189 -17.94 1.48 -6.50
C GLN A 189 -19.31 2.17 -6.60
N THR A 190 -20.31 1.67 -5.86
CA THR A 190 -21.67 2.20 -5.76
C THR A 190 -22.14 2.22 -4.30
N PRO A 191 -23.07 3.13 -3.93
CA PRO A 191 -23.53 3.25 -2.53
C PRO A 191 -24.13 1.98 -1.94
N ASP A 192 -24.82 1.18 -2.76
CA ASP A 192 -25.47 -0.07 -2.34
C ASP A 192 -24.50 -1.20 -1.99
N GLN A 193 -23.20 -1.04 -2.30
CA GLN A 193 -22.16 -2.00 -1.98
C GLN A 193 -21.60 -1.82 -0.56
N ILE A 194 -21.80 -0.66 0.06
CA ILE A 194 -21.35 -0.39 1.44
C ILE A 194 -22.09 -1.33 2.40
N GLY A 195 -21.33 -2.00 3.29
CA GLY A 195 -21.87 -2.94 4.26
C GLY A 195 -22.19 -4.33 3.71
N LYS A 196 -22.02 -4.58 2.41
CA LYS A 196 -22.15 -5.94 1.85
C LYS A 196 -20.95 -6.80 2.26
N PRO A 197 -21.14 -8.10 2.51
CA PRO A 197 -20.05 -9.01 2.84
C PRO A 197 -18.93 -8.98 1.82
N GLY A 198 -17.68 -8.88 2.30
CA GLY A 198 -16.47 -8.83 1.46
C GLY A 198 -16.10 -7.45 0.90
N PHE A 199 -16.96 -6.44 1.10
CA PHE A 199 -16.64 -5.05 0.78
C PHE A 199 -16.03 -4.34 1.98
N ALA A 200 -15.11 -3.42 1.72
CA ALA A 200 -14.61 -2.49 2.71
C ALA A 200 -15.72 -1.47 3.08
N SER A 201 -15.76 -1.06 4.33
CA SER A 201 -16.65 0.02 4.77
C SER A 201 -15.80 1.18 5.28
N PRO A 202 -16.12 2.43 4.90
CA PRO A 202 -15.45 3.58 5.48
C PRO A 202 -15.60 3.60 7.00
N GLY A 203 -14.47 3.71 7.71
CA GLY A 203 -14.44 3.70 9.18
C GLY A 203 -14.20 2.33 9.82
N ASP A 204 -14.15 1.24 9.05
CA ASP A 204 -13.72 -0.06 9.57
C ASP A 204 -12.28 0.06 10.09
N ARG A 205 -12.08 -0.29 11.35
CA ARG A 205 -10.76 -0.42 11.98
C ARG A 205 -10.46 -1.91 12.12
N GLU A 206 -9.42 -2.36 11.47
CA GLU A 206 -8.84 -3.67 11.74
C GLU A 206 -8.10 -3.65 13.07
#